data_9954cff50c6238ed19a3040c6351771a
#
_entry.id   9954cff50c6238ed19a3040c6351771a
#
_cell.length_a   1.000
_cell.length_b   1.000
_cell.length_c   1.000
_cell.angle_alpha   90.00
_cell.angle_beta   90.00
_cell.angle_gamma   90.00
#
_symmetry.space_group_name_H-M   'P 1'
#
loop_
_entity.id
_entity.type
_entity.pdbx_description
1 polymer ?
#
loop_
_entity_poly.entity_id
_entity_poly.type
_entity_poly.pdbx_seq_one_letter_code
_entity_poly.pdbx_strand_id
1 'polypeptide(L)'
;MAEAVLHVYRGDASGGGLKEYRVPLEEGMVVLDAIHHIQGHQAPDLAVRWNCKAAKCGSCSAEVNGKPKLLCKTRMDALPLDQPVVVHPMRTFPIVKDLVTDVKWNYEVNKKIPPFTPKQNAEWRWKQEDIDRVQEFRKCIECFLCQDVCHVLRSHGRTDAFAGPRFLVRLAGLEMHPMDALNRSKFVKQEAGIGFCNITKCCTEVCP
;
A
#
# COMPACT_ATOMS: atom_id res chain seq x y z
N MET A 1 33.38 8.18 3.09
CA MET A 1 31.99 8.40 2.65
C MET A 1 31.11 8.03 3.80
N ALA A 2 30.01 8.75 4.03
CA ALA A 2 29.06 8.38 5.09
C ALA A 2 28.39 7.07 4.70
N GLU A 3 28.13 6.21 5.69
CA GLU A 3 27.44 4.93 5.50
C GLU A 3 26.16 4.91 6.32
N ALA A 4 25.14 4.20 5.81
CA ALA A 4 23.94 3.84 6.57
C ALA A 4 23.95 2.36 6.88
N VAL A 5 23.46 2.02 8.07
CA VAL A 5 23.19 0.64 8.46
C VAL A 5 21.71 0.34 8.18
N LEU A 6 21.43 -0.71 7.42
CA LEU A 6 20.07 -1.20 7.18
C LEU A 6 19.91 -2.58 7.79
N HIS A 7 18.82 -2.77 8.52
CA HIS A 7 18.37 -4.08 8.96
C HIS A 7 17.19 -4.51 8.07
N VAL A 8 17.47 -5.38 7.10
CA VAL A 8 16.48 -5.82 6.10
C VAL A 8 16.00 -7.22 6.44
N TYR A 9 14.69 -7.42 6.45
CA TYR A 9 14.12 -8.74 6.66
C TYR A 9 14.50 -9.69 5.53
N ARG A 10 14.99 -10.88 5.92
CA ARG A 10 15.31 -12.01 5.03
C ARG A 10 14.59 -13.25 5.53
N GLY A 11 13.88 -13.90 4.63
CA GLY A 11 13.13 -15.13 4.94
C GLY A 11 11.95 -15.34 4.01
N ASP A 12 11.14 -16.31 4.33
CA ASP A 12 9.97 -16.72 3.56
C ASP A 12 8.80 -17.11 4.49
N ALA A 13 7.83 -17.89 3.97
CA ALA A 13 6.68 -18.37 4.73
C ALA A 13 7.04 -19.28 5.92
N SER A 14 8.22 -19.90 5.92
CA SER A 14 8.70 -20.76 7.01
C SER A 14 9.33 -20.00 8.18
N GLY A 15 9.62 -18.70 7.95
CA GLY A 15 10.20 -17.80 8.94
C GLY A 15 11.37 -16.99 8.38
N GLY A 16 11.91 -16.15 9.24
CA GLY A 16 13.04 -15.29 8.87
C GLY A 16 13.43 -14.32 9.97
N GLY A 17 14.32 -13.40 9.64
CA GLY A 17 14.80 -12.38 10.57
C GLY A 17 15.47 -11.21 9.88
N LEU A 18 15.84 -10.21 10.68
CA LEU A 18 16.58 -9.05 10.21
C LEU A 18 18.05 -9.41 9.97
N LYS A 19 18.58 -8.98 8.83
CA LYS A 19 19.99 -9.07 8.50
C LYS A 19 20.57 -7.67 8.30
N GLU A 20 21.74 -7.41 8.89
CA GLU A 20 22.45 -6.15 8.75
C GLU A 20 23.16 -6.04 7.40
N TYR A 21 23.05 -4.86 6.81
CA TYR A 21 23.77 -4.44 5.60
C TYR A 21 24.29 -3.02 5.78
N ARG A 22 25.46 -2.71 5.19
CA ARG A 22 26.05 -1.38 5.18
C ARG A 22 26.07 -0.83 3.76
N VAL A 23 25.57 0.37 3.59
CA VAL A 23 25.40 0.98 2.27
C VAL A 23 26.00 2.38 2.28
N PRO A 24 26.87 2.73 1.32
CA PRO A 24 27.37 4.08 1.18
C PRO A 24 26.21 5.02 0.88
N LEU A 25 26.20 6.18 1.53
CA LEU A 25 25.18 7.20 1.33
C LEU A 25 25.58 8.14 0.19
N GLU A 26 24.64 8.31 -0.72
CA GLU A 26 24.71 9.27 -1.83
C GLU A 26 23.64 10.35 -1.66
N GLU A 27 23.91 11.54 -2.21
CA GLU A 27 22.95 12.63 -2.18
C GLU A 27 21.66 12.26 -2.94
N GLY A 28 20.51 12.51 -2.33
CA GLY A 28 19.21 12.20 -2.93
C GLY A 28 18.80 10.73 -2.91
N MET A 29 19.62 9.84 -2.35
CA MET A 29 19.35 8.39 -2.25
C MET A 29 18.02 8.12 -1.55
N VAL A 30 17.25 7.17 -2.10
CA VAL A 30 16.05 6.64 -1.48
C VAL A 30 16.26 5.21 -0.96
N VAL A 31 15.39 4.73 -0.07
CA VAL A 31 15.52 3.38 0.50
C VAL A 31 15.56 2.31 -0.60
N LEU A 32 14.85 2.48 -1.72
CA LEU A 32 14.91 1.53 -2.84
C LEU A 32 16.31 1.44 -3.46
N ASP A 33 17.03 2.57 -3.56
CA ASP A 33 18.39 2.56 -4.09
C ASP A 33 19.35 1.84 -3.14
N ALA A 34 19.18 2.04 -1.82
CA ALA A 34 19.92 1.27 -0.82
C ALA A 34 19.66 -0.25 -0.94
N ILE A 35 18.41 -0.66 -1.15
CA ILE A 35 18.07 -2.09 -1.40
C ILE A 35 18.71 -2.59 -2.69
N HIS A 36 18.72 -1.79 -3.77
CA HIS A 36 19.40 -2.17 -5.02
C HIS A 36 20.92 -2.26 -4.85
N HIS A 37 21.52 -1.38 -4.04
CA HIS A 37 22.94 -1.48 -3.70
C HIS A 37 23.24 -2.80 -2.99
N ILE A 38 22.40 -3.18 -2.02
CA ILE A 38 22.52 -4.48 -1.32
C ILE A 38 22.40 -5.64 -2.31
N GLN A 39 21.43 -5.61 -3.23
CA GLN A 39 21.29 -6.63 -4.28
C GLN A 39 22.54 -6.73 -5.17
N GLY A 40 23.10 -5.57 -5.57
CA GLY A 40 24.25 -5.56 -6.47
C GLY A 40 25.56 -6.03 -5.84
N HIS A 41 25.74 -5.86 -4.52
CA HIS A 41 27.05 -6.02 -3.90
C HIS A 41 27.12 -7.00 -2.74
N GLN A 42 25.98 -7.30 -2.07
CA GLN A 42 25.99 -8.06 -0.81
C GLN A 42 25.04 -9.25 -0.79
N ALA A 43 23.87 -9.12 -1.44
CA ALA A 43 22.83 -10.15 -1.41
C ALA A 43 22.02 -10.17 -2.74
N PRO A 44 22.58 -10.77 -3.81
CA PRO A 44 21.92 -10.79 -5.13
C PRO A 44 20.55 -11.48 -5.14
N ASP A 45 20.30 -12.33 -4.16
CA ASP A 45 19.07 -13.08 -3.97
C ASP A 45 18.00 -12.35 -3.15
N LEU A 46 18.26 -11.12 -2.66
CA LEU A 46 17.29 -10.31 -1.92
C LEU A 46 16.08 -9.98 -2.80
N ALA A 47 14.91 -10.49 -2.41
CA ALA A 47 13.68 -10.29 -3.15
C ALA A 47 13.01 -8.97 -2.78
N VAL A 48 12.76 -8.12 -3.77
CA VAL A 48 12.00 -6.87 -3.66
C VAL A 48 11.19 -6.62 -4.93
N ARG A 49 9.96 -6.12 -4.79
CA ARG A 49 9.18 -5.64 -5.94
C ARG A 49 9.45 -4.18 -6.19
N TRP A 50 9.65 -3.83 -7.44
CA TRP A 50 9.74 -2.45 -7.87
C TRP A 50 9.43 -2.32 -9.37
N ASN A 51 9.12 -1.12 -9.85
CA ASN A 51 8.91 -0.87 -11.27
C ASN A 51 9.22 0.60 -11.65
N CYS A 52 8.35 1.57 -11.28
CA CYS A 52 8.40 2.93 -11.82
C CYS A 52 9.48 3.83 -11.22
N LYS A 53 9.98 3.58 -10.02
CA LYS A 53 10.88 4.44 -9.21
C LYS A 53 10.38 5.89 -8.99
N ALA A 54 9.09 6.18 -9.25
CA ALA A 54 8.50 7.52 -9.28
C ALA A 54 7.21 7.64 -8.45
N ALA A 55 6.99 6.76 -7.48
CA ALA A 55 5.81 6.72 -6.61
C ALA A 55 4.47 6.64 -7.36
N LYS A 56 4.41 5.96 -8.53
CA LYS A 56 3.22 5.88 -9.38
C LYS A 56 2.60 4.47 -9.49
N CYS A 57 3.38 3.41 -9.23
CA CYS A 57 2.91 2.03 -9.47
C CYS A 57 2.58 1.24 -8.19
N GLY A 58 2.97 1.72 -7.01
CA GLY A 58 2.73 1.04 -5.74
C GLY A 58 3.52 -0.25 -5.50
N SER A 59 4.34 -0.73 -6.46
CA SER A 59 5.01 -2.04 -6.37
C SER A 59 6.02 -2.15 -5.23
N CYS A 60 6.75 -1.07 -4.91
CA CYS A 60 7.81 -1.06 -3.90
C CYS A 60 7.31 -0.78 -2.47
N SER A 61 6.11 -1.22 -2.14
CA SER A 61 5.53 -1.07 -0.81
C SER A 61 6.19 -2.00 0.19
N ALA A 62 6.64 -1.43 1.32
CA ALA A 62 7.22 -2.15 2.44
C ALA A 62 7.09 -1.31 3.72
N GLU A 63 7.50 -1.83 4.86
CA GLU A 63 7.59 -1.04 6.10
C GLU A 63 9.01 -0.53 6.29
N VAL A 64 9.15 0.77 6.54
CA VAL A 64 10.41 1.41 6.91
C VAL A 64 10.28 1.98 8.32
N ASN A 65 11.12 1.53 9.24
CA ASN A 65 11.05 1.86 10.66
C ASN A 65 9.64 1.69 11.25
N GLY A 66 8.98 0.57 10.90
CA GLY A 66 7.65 0.20 11.38
C GLY A 66 6.48 0.94 10.73
N LYS A 67 6.72 1.81 9.75
CA LYS A 67 5.68 2.54 9.01
C LYS A 67 5.62 2.07 7.56
N PRO A 68 4.42 1.70 7.04
CA PRO A 68 4.25 1.39 5.63
C PRO A 68 4.59 2.58 4.73
N LYS A 69 5.49 2.38 3.77
CA LYS A 69 6.00 3.42 2.86
C LYS A 69 6.32 2.85 1.48
N LEU A 70 6.35 3.72 0.48
CA LEU A 70 6.96 3.40 -0.82
C LEU A 70 8.48 3.56 -0.72
N LEU A 71 9.23 2.50 -0.96
CA LEU A 71 10.70 2.54 -0.88
C LEU A 71 11.31 3.57 -1.83
N CYS A 72 10.72 3.74 -3.03
CA CYS A 72 11.19 4.69 -4.04
C CYS A 72 10.86 6.17 -3.73
N LYS A 73 10.03 6.45 -2.72
CA LYS A 73 9.68 7.82 -2.29
C LYS A 73 10.32 8.17 -0.94
N THR A 74 10.80 7.18 -0.20
CA THR A 74 11.37 7.37 1.13
C THR A 74 12.84 7.72 1.01
N ARG A 75 13.17 8.98 1.23
CA ARG A 75 14.56 9.50 1.19
C ARG A 75 15.32 9.02 2.40
N MET A 76 16.59 8.63 2.19
CA MET A 76 17.48 8.19 3.26
C MET A 76 17.80 9.35 4.22
N ASP A 77 18.04 10.57 3.69
CA ASP A 77 18.33 11.76 4.48
C ASP A 77 17.15 12.28 5.34
N ALA A 78 15.94 11.79 5.10
CA ALA A 78 14.76 12.08 5.93
C ALA A 78 14.54 11.05 7.06
N LEU A 79 15.42 10.06 7.19
CA LEU A 79 15.38 9.03 8.22
C LEU A 79 16.42 9.32 9.31
N PRO A 80 16.18 8.88 10.56
CA PRO A 80 17.20 8.93 11.62
C PRO A 80 18.31 7.92 11.28
N LEU A 81 19.48 8.42 10.83
CA LEU A 81 20.62 7.60 10.42
C LEU A 81 21.61 7.33 11.56
N ASP A 82 21.36 7.83 12.75
CA ASP A 82 22.05 7.52 13.99
C ASP A 82 21.71 6.12 14.53
N GLN A 83 20.70 5.48 13.97
CA GLN A 83 20.30 4.12 14.25
C GLN A 83 20.00 3.37 12.94
N PRO A 84 20.02 2.02 12.95
CA PRO A 84 19.74 1.25 11.76
C PRO A 84 18.37 1.53 11.16
N VAL A 85 18.31 1.67 9.83
CA VAL A 85 17.05 1.76 9.09
C VAL A 85 16.47 0.36 8.93
N VAL A 86 15.36 0.09 9.58
CA VAL A 86 14.72 -1.23 9.57
C VAL A 86 13.74 -1.33 8.41
N VAL A 87 13.90 -2.34 7.54
CA VAL A 87 13.02 -2.59 6.39
C VAL A 87 12.38 -3.96 6.51
N HIS A 88 11.05 -3.98 6.62
CA HIS A 88 10.23 -5.19 6.69
C HIS A 88 9.28 -5.30 5.49
N PRO A 89 8.86 -6.52 5.10
CA PRO A 89 7.71 -6.67 4.23
C PRO A 89 6.45 -6.10 4.88
N MET A 90 5.40 -5.84 4.10
CA MET A 90 4.07 -5.48 4.60
C MET A 90 3.53 -6.61 5.49
N ARG A 91 3.36 -6.36 6.79
CA ARG A 91 3.07 -7.41 7.79
C ARG A 91 1.63 -7.95 7.75
N THR A 92 0.73 -7.22 7.13
CA THR A 92 -0.68 -7.66 6.99
C THR A 92 -0.82 -8.80 5.97
N PHE A 93 0.16 -8.98 5.08
CA PHE A 93 0.09 -9.96 4.01
C PHE A 93 1.09 -11.10 4.22
N PRO A 94 0.77 -12.33 3.77
CA PRO A 94 1.68 -13.46 3.84
C PRO A 94 2.99 -13.16 3.10
N ILE A 95 4.12 -13.56 3.69
CA ILE A 95 5.44 -13.39 3.08
C ILE A 95 5.65 -14.46 2.01
N VAL A 96 6.07 -14.04 0.82
CA VAL A 96 6.55 -14.93 -0.24
C VAL A 96 8.04 -15.14 -0.11
N LYS A 97 8.82 -14.06 -0.12
CA LYS A 97 10.26 -14.05 0.11
C LYS A 97 10.72 -12.64 0.45
N ASP A 98 11.50 -12.49 1.51
CA ASP A 98 12.13 -11.24 1.95
C ASP A 98 11.12 -10.07 2.04
N LEU A 99 11.23 -9.06 1.16
CA LEU A 99 10.33 -7.90 1.10
C LEU A 99 9.09 -8.13 0.21
N VAL A 100 8.94 -9.32 -0.38
CA VAL A 100 7.83 -9.66 -1.28
C VAL A 100 6.73 -10.37 -0.51
N THR A 101 5.51 -9.83 -0.56
CA THR A 101 4.32 -10.38 0.08
C THR A 101 3.28 -10.83 -0.94
N ASP A 102 2.42 -11.77 -0.57
CA ASP A 102 1.25 -12.16 -1.36
C ASP A 102 0.09 -11.21 -1.13
N VAL A 103 -0.19 -10.39 -2.11
CA VAL A 103 -1.28 -9.41 -2.09
C VAL A 103 -2.54 -9.90 -2.83
N LYS A 104 -2.62 -11.19 -3.18
CA LYS A 104 -3.71 -11.79 -3.97
C LYS A 104 -5.08 -11.54 -3.35
N TRP A 105 -5.20 -11.62 -2.04
CA TRP A 105 -6.44 -11.35 -1.31
C TRP A 105 -7.08 -10.01 -1.72
N ASN A 106 -6.28 -8.98 -1.94
CA ASN A 106 -6.80 -7.66 -2.35
C ASN A 106 -7.54 -7.74 -3.70
N TYR A 107 -7.03 -8.53 -4.63
CA TYR A 107 -7.69 -8.70 -5.94
C TYR A 107 -8.96 -9.54 -5.84
N GLU A 108 -8.99 -10.51 -4.95
CA GLU A 108 -10.22 -11.30 -4.70
C GLU A 108 -11.32 -10.44 -4.05
N VAL A 109 -10.97 -9.55 -3.13
CA VAL A 109 -11.91 -8.57 -2.58
C VAL A 109 -12.40 -7.60 -3.65
N ASN A 110 -11.50 -7.12 -4.53
CA ASN A 110 -11.88 -6.19 -5.61
C ASN A 110 -12.89 -6.80 -6.59
N LYS A 111 -12.80 -8.09 -6.88
CA LYS A 111 -13.76 -8.80 -7.76
C LYS A 111 -15.17 -8.84 -7.21
N LYS A 112 -15.36 -8.75 -5.88
CA LYS A 112 -16.67 -8.76 -5.22
C LYS A 112 -17.40 -7.42 -5.32
N ILE A 113 -16.70 -6.35 -5.62
CA ILE A 113 -17.29 -5.00 -5.69
C ILE A 113 -18.23 -4.93 -6.90
N PRO A 114 -19.52 -4.59 -6.70
CA PRO A 114 -20.44 -4.40 -7.81
C PRO A 114 -19.93 -3.30 -8.75
N PRO A 115 -19.83 -3.57 -10.07
CA PRO A 115 -19.21 -2.65 -11.02
C PRO A 115 -20.03 -1.39 -11.23
N PHE A 116 -19.44 -0.42 -11.93
CA PHE A 116 -20.14 0.76 -12.43
C PHE A 116 -21.35 0.34 -13.30
N THR A 117 -22.50 0.92 -13.00
CA THR A 117 -23.75 0.68 -13.75
C THR A 117 -24.26 2.01 -14.30
N PRO A 118 -24.18 2.24 -15.62
CA PRO A 118 -24.55 3.53 -16.18
C PRO A 118 -26.04 3.81 -16.03
N LYS A 119 -26.41 5.07 -15.77
CA LYS A 119 -27.79 5.55 -15.84
C LYS A 119 -28.31 5.44 -17.28
N GLN A 120 -29.51 4.89 -17.44
CA GLN A 120 -30.17 4.83 -18.75
C GLN A 120 -30.57 6.24 -19.21
N ASN A 121 -30.42 6.53 -20.49
CA ASN A 121 -30.80 7.79 -21.13
C ASN A 121 -30.21 9.05 -20.50
N ALA A 122 -29.07 8.93 -19.83
CA ALA A 122 -28.41 10.08 -19.22
C ALA A 122 -27.56 10.83 -20.25
N GLU A 123 -27.57 12.15 -20.17
CA GLU A 123 -26.60 12.97 -20.90
C GLU A 123 -25.20 12.77 -20.29
N TRP A 124 -24.19 12.48 -21.10
CA TRP A 124 -22.80 12.30 -20.68
C TRP A 124 -22.10 13.66 -20.46
N ARG A 125 -22.81 14.59 -19.84
CA ARG A 125 -22.33 15.90 -19.40
C ARG A 125 -22.25 15.95 -17.89
N TRP A 126 -21.11 16.37 -17.38
CA TRP A 126 -20.86 16.46 -15.96
C TRP A 126 -20.53 17.89 -15.55
N LYS A 127 -20.97 18.27 -14.39
CA LYS A 127 -20.56 19.52 -13.76
C LYS A 127 -19.15 19.36 -13.20
N GLN A 128 -18.36 20.42 -13.17
CA GLN A 128 -17.01 20.41 -12.62
C GLN A 128 -17.00 19.94 -11.15
N GLU A 129 -18.00 20.34 -10.37
CA GLU A 129 -18.18 19.93 -8.98
C GLU A 129 -18.27 18.41 -8.80
N ASP A 130 -18.93 17.70 -9.72
CA ASP A 130 -19.04 16.24 -9.69
C ASP A 130 -17.69 15.58 -10.03
N ILE A 131 -16.94 16.16 -10.96
CA ILE A 131 -15.60 15.72 -11.31
C ILE A 131 -14.67 15.89 -10.12
N ASP A 132 -14.65 17.05 -9.48
CA ASP A 132 -13.80 17.37 -8.34
C ASP A 132 -14.08 16.43 -7.16
N ARG A 133 -15.34 16.07 -6.96
CA ARG A 133 -15.77 15.13 -5.90
C ARG A 133 -15.21 13.73 -6.09
N VAL A 134 -15.16 13.21 -7.32
CA VAL A 134 -14.79 11.80 -7.59
C VAL A 134 -13.34 11.62 -8.02
N GLN A 135 -12.66 12.66 -8.49
CA GLN A 135 -11.33 12.51 -9.07
C GLN A 135 -10.26 12.11 -8.04
N GLU A 136 -10.42 12.48 -6.76
CA GLU A 136 -9.49 12.11 -5.71
C GLU A 136 -9.40 10.58 -5.52
N PHE A 137 -10.53 9.87 -5.65
CA PHE A 137 -10.55 8.42 -5.53
C PHE A 137 -9.79 7.70 -6.65
N ARG A 138 -9.68 8.33 -7.84
CA ARG A 138 -8.92 7.79 -8.98
C ARG A 138 -7.40 7.91 -8.83
N LYS A 139 -6.91 8.73 -7.89
CA LYS A 139 -5.48 8.87 -7.59
C LYS A 139 -4.90 7.63 -6.89
N CYS A 140 -5.73 6.70 -6.45
CA CYS A 140 -5.29 5.49 -5.79
C CYS A 140 -4.45 4.60 -6.73
N ILE A 141 -3.18 4.38 -6.37
CA ILE A 141 -2.20 3.58 -7.13
C ILE A 141 -2.15 2.11 -6.70
N GLU A 142 -3.08 1.65 -5.86
CA GLU A 142 -3.18 0.27 -5.36
C GLU A 142 -1.90 -0.24 -4.69
N CYS A 143 -1.22 0.62 -3.95
CA CYS A 143 0.00 0.27 -3.22
C CYS A 143 -0.26 -0.56 -1.95
N PHE A 144 -1.48 -0.63 -1.46
CA PHE A 144 -1.93 -1.36 -0.27
C PHE A 144 -1.29 -0.93 1.07
N LEU A 145 -0.56 0.18 1.13
CA LEU A 145 0.00 0.70 2.38
C LEU A 145 -1.12 0.99 3.41
N CYS A 146 -2.26 1.49 2.94
CA CYS A 146 -3.44 1.73 3.77
C CYS A 146 -4.06 0.42 4.33
N GLN A 147 -3.98 -0.69 3.58
CA GLN A 147 -4.37 -2.01 4.04
C GLN A 147 -3.40 -2.52 5.10
N ASP A 148 -2.10 -2.32 4.87
CA ASP A 148 -1.04 -2.78 5.75
C ASP A 148 -1.06 -2.08 7.13
N VAL A 149 -1.36 -0.78 7.17
CA VAL A 149 -1.42 -0.03 8.44
C VAL A 149 -2.74 -0.20 9.18
N CYS A 150 -3.78 -0.74 8.52
CA CYS A 150 -5.11 -0.83 9.11
C CYS A 150 -5.12 -1.81 10.29
N HIS A 151 -5.34 -1.32 11.51
CA HIS A 151 -5.34 -2.16 12.70
C HIS A 151 -6.42 -3.27 12.66
N VAL A 152 -7.54 -3.06 11.97
CA VAL A 152 -8.59 -4.08 11.80
C VAL A 152 -8.06 -5.27 10.99
N LEU A 153 -7.28 -5.00 9.93
CA LEU A 153 -6.66 -6.04 9.12
C LEU A 153 -5.39 -6.59 9.77
N ARG A 154 -4.49 -5.69 10.22
CA ARG A 154 -3.17 -6.02 10.72
C ARG A 154 -3.18 -6.68 12.11
N SER A 155 -3.89 -6.06 13.07
CA SER A 155 -3.85 -6.50 14.47
C SER A 155 -4.96 -7.48 14.83
N HIS A 156 -6.12 -7.35 14.20
CA HIS A 156 -7.27 -8.21 14.45
C HIS A 156 -7.49 -9.28 13.37
N GLY A 157 -6.71 -9.25 12.27
CA GLY A 157 -6.76 -10.27 11.21
C GLY A 157 -8.12 -10.40 10.51
N ARG A 158 -8.98 -9.36 10.55
CA ARG A 158 -10.38 -9.43 10.08
C ARG A 158 -10.50 -9.32 8.55
N THR A 159 -9.71 -10.08 7.83
CA THR A 159 -9.79 -10.19 6.36
C THR A 159 -11.03 -10.93 5.87
N ASP A 160 -11.70 -11.65 6.74
CA ASP A 160 -12.96 -12.35 6.53
C ASP A 160 -14.18 -11.41 6.52
N ALA A 161 -14.13 -10.33 7.31
CA ALA A 161 -15.31 -9.49 7.59
C ALA A 161 -15.14 -8.02 7.19
N PHE A 162 -13.93 -7.59 6.83
CA PHE A 162 -13.63 -6.20 6.49
C PHE A 162 -12.78 -6.10 5.22
N ALA A 163 -13.33 -5.46 4.20
CA ALA A 163 -12.64 -5.27 2.93
C ALA A 163 -11.41 -4.34 3.02
N GLY A 164 -11.38 -3.45 4.01
CA GLY A 164 -10.28 -2.52 4.23
C GLY A 164 -10.37 -1.20 3.47
N PRO A 165 -9.52 -0.24 3.84
CA PRO A 165 -9.61 1.14 3.37
C PRO A 165 -9.47 1.30 1.85
N ARG A 166 -8.62 0.50 1.18
CA ARG A 166 -8.46 0.58 -0.28
C ARG A 166 -9.79 0.36 -1.00
N PHE A 167 -10.58 -0.60 -0.55
CA PHE A 167 -11.83 -0.96 -1.22
C PHE A 167 -12.97 -0.02 -0.84
N LEU A 168 -12.95 0.56 0.34
CA LEU A 168 -13.85 1.65 0.69
C LEU A 168 -13.61 2.89 -0.18
N VAL A 169 -12.36 3.21 -0.54
CA VAL A 169 -12.03 4.25 -1.52
C VAL A 169 -12.61 3.92 -2.90
N ARG A 170 -12.50 2.66 -3.34
CA ARG A 170 -13.07 2.21 -4.62
C ARG A 170 -14.60 2.33 -4.63
N LEU A 171 -15.25 1.88 -3.56
CA LEU A 171 -16.69 1.98 -3.38
C LEU A 171 -17.15 3.44 -3.35
N ALA A 172 -16.46 4.30 -2.61
CA ALA A 172 -16.78 5.73 -2.56
C ALA A 172 -16.69 6.38 -3.96
N GLY A 173 -15.68 6.04 -4.74
CA GLY A 173 -15.53 6.54 -6.12
C GLY A 173 -16.69 6.11 -7.04
N LEU A 174 -17.27 4.93 -6.83
CA LEU A 174 -18.44 4.46 -7.57
C LEU A 174 -19.74 5.12 -7.06
N GLU A 175 -19.95 5.15 -5.73
CA GLU A 175 -21.14 5.74 -5.12
C GLU A 175 -21.28 7.23 -5.39
N MET A 176 -20.17 7.95 -5.48
CA MET A 176 -20.17 9.39 -5.74
C MET A 176 -20.14 9.74 -7.23
N HIS A 177 -20.06 8.74 -8.12
CA HIS A 177 -20.01 9.00 -9.55
C HIS A 177 -21.39 9.42 -10.08
N PRO A 178 -21.54 10.60 -10.73
CA PRO A 178 -22.83 11.16 -11.11
C PRO A 178 -23.61 10.29 -12.09
N MET A 179 -22.91 9.46 -12.87
CA MET A 179 -23.49 8.59 -13.90
C MET A 179 -23.71 7.14 -13.41
N ASP A 180 -23.39 6.82 -12.16
CA ASP A 180 -23.66 5.49 -11.63
C ASP A 180 -25.09 5.40 -11.08
N ALA A 181 -25.84 4.41 -11.52
CA ALA A 181 -27.20 4.18 -11.10
C ALA A 181 -27.32 3.25 -9.88
N LEU A 182 -26.25 2.51 -9.55
CA LEU A 182 -26.30 1.49 -8.52
C LEU A 182 -26.05 2.07 -7.13
N ASN A 183 -26.94 1.77 -6.19
CA ASN A 183 -26.73 2.05 -4.78
C ASN A 183 -26.08 0.86 -4.09
N ARG A 184 -24.85 1.02 -3.59
CA ARG A 184 -24.07 -0.03 -2.91
C ARG A 184 -24.10 0.05 -1.39
N SER A 185 -24.99 0.88 -0.81
CA SER A 185 -25.05 1.08 0.65
C SER A 185 -25.24 -0.23 1.43
N LYS A 186 -26.05 -1.15 0.90
CA LYS A 186 -26.24 -2.48 1.49
C LYS A 186 -24.96 -3.31 1.42
N PHE A 187 -24.30 -3.33 0.27
CA PHE A 187 -23.02 -4.03 0.08
C PHE A 187 -21.95 -3.47 1.02
N VAL A 188 -21.83 -2.14 1.15
CA VAL A 188 -20.86 -1.48 2.03
C VAL A 188 -21.05 -1.90 3.49
N LYS A 189 -22.30 -2.03 3.94
CA LYS A 189 -22.63 -2.41 5.32
C LYS A 189 -22.43 -3.91 5.58
N GLN A 190 -22.94 -4.76 4.70
CA GLN A 190 -23.03 -6.19 4.94
C GLN A 190 -21.80 -6.98 4.42
N GLU A 191 -21.30 -6.63 3.23
CA GLU A 191 -20.24 -7.38 2.56
C GLU A 191 -18.85 -6.73 2.74
N ALA A 192 -18.77 -5.39 2.63
CA ALA A 192 -17.50 -4.69 2.82
C ALA A 192 -17.16 -4.40 4.29
N GLY A 193 -18.11 -4.60 5.21
CA GLY A 193 -17.89 -4.55 6.64
C GLY A 193 -17.48 -3.17 7.19
N ILE A 194 -18.05 -2.09 6.65
CA ILE A 194 -17.67 -0.71 7.05
C ILE A 194 -17.81 -0.48 8.56
N GLY A 195 -18.71 -1.20 9.24
CA GLY A 195 -18.92 -1.09 10.69
C GLY A 195 -17.71 -1.47 11.55
N PHE A 196 -16.71 -2.17 10.99
CA PHE A 196 -15.44 -2.45 11.68
C PHE A 196 -14.48 -1.25 11.70
N CYS A 197 -14.71 -0.25 10.84
CA CYS A 197 -13.86 0.94 10.80
C CYS A 197 -14.21 1.91 11.94
N ASN A 198 -13.27 2.14 12.83
CA ASN A 198 -13.42 3.11 13.95
C ASN A 198 -12.79 4.47 13.66
N ILE A 199 -12.47 4.76 12.40
CA ILE A 199 -12.03 6.09 11.90
C ILE A 199 -10.74 6.59 12.57
N THR A 200 -9.79 5.71 12.88
CA THR A 200 -8.45 6.11 13.39
C THR A 200 -7.60 6.89 12.39
N LYS A 201 -7.98 6.91 11.11
CA LYS A 201 -7.31 7.62 10.00
C LYS A 201 -5.85 7.21 9.71
N CYS A 202 -5.33 6.16 10.32
CA CYS A 202 -3.98 5.65 10.04
C CYS A 202 -3.75 5.37 8.54
N CYS A 203 -4.80 4.94 7.83
CA CYS A 203 -4.76 4.74 6.37
C CYS A 203 -4.55 6.04 5.57
N THR A 204 -5.03 7.17 6.07
CA THR A 204 -4.83 8.48 5.44
C THR A 204 -3.39 8.97 5.60
N GLU A 205 -2.76 8.69 6.74
CA GLU A 205 -1.39 9.13 7.05
C GLU A 205 -0.32 8.45 6.17
N VAL A 206 -0.57 7.22 5.72
CA VAL A 206 0.39 6.45 4.89
C VAL A 206 0.10 6.54 3.40
N CYS A 207 -0.99 7.18 2.99
CA CYS A 207 -1.33 7.35 1.58
C CYS A 207 -0.29 8.25 0.89
N PRO A 208 0.42 7.76 -0.18
CA PRO A 208 1.53 8.47 -0.81
C PRO A 208 1.15 9.72 -1.61
#